data_ae1cc7f8dfd45aada495de76bb920e10
#
_entry.id   ae1cc7f8dfd45aada495de76bb920e10
#
_cell.length_a   1.000
_cell.length_b   1.000
_cell.length_c   1.000
_cell.angle_alpha   90.00
_cell.angle_beta   90.00
_cell.angle_gamma   90.00
#
_symmetry.space_group_name_H-M   'P 1'
#
loop_
_entity.id
_entity.type
_entity.pdbx_description
1 polymer ?
#
loop_
_entity_poly.entity_id
_entity_poly.type
_entity_poly.pdbx_seq_one_letter_code
_entity_poly.pdbx_strand_id
1 'polypeptide(L)'
;MSKKYFIASDVHSFFTPFKQALDEAGFDINNDEHILIIDGDLFDRGDQTLETLNFVRSLPKEKRILIKGNHEYLLRDLLNKSLPNSYDISNGTMLTVFQLAGLNLQKESPLKMDYEYLKEIIDSMDNYYFSWVTKNDIAYGKKIWKKIVNKVKKTDILNWIFDSGE
;
A
#
# COMPACT_ATOMS: atom_id res chain seq x y z
N MET A 1 5.02 0.08 -36.45
CA MET A 1 3.84 0.41 -35.62
C MET A 1 4.30 1.27 -34.45
N SER A 2 3.58 2.34 -34.11
CA SER A 2 4.01 3.27 -33.08
C SER A 2 3.39 2.87 -31.74
N LYS A 3 4.23 2.78 -30.69
CA LYS A 3 3.74 2.56 -29.32
C LYS A 3 2.93 3.76 -28.83
N LYS A 4 1.84 3.52 -28.13
CA LYS A 4 1.03 4.51 -27.41
C LYS A 4 1.26 4.35 -25.92
N TYR A 5 1.73 5.44 -25.30
CA TYR A 5 2.03 5.47 -23.88
C TYR A 5 0.91 6.13 -23.11
N PHE A 6 0.50 5.48 -22.02
CA PHE A 6 -0.44 6.00 -21.04
C PHE A 6 0.34 6.22 -19.75
N ILE A 7 0.27 7.41 -19.18
CA ILE A 7 1.06 7.78 -18.01
C ILE A 7 0.12 8.14 -16.86
N ALA A 8 0.35 7.53 -15.71
CA ALA A 8 -0.32 7.87 -14.47
C ALA A 8 0.73 8.05 -13.36
N SER A 9 0.48 8.97 -12.43
CA SER A 9 1.27 9.12 -11.21
C SER A 9 0.33 9.20 -10.01
N ASP A 10 0.89 9.03 -8.80
CA ASP A 10 0.15 9.24 -7.56
C ASP A 10 -1.19 8.46 -7.51
N VAL A 11 -1.17 7.20 -7.91
CA VAL A 11 -2.36 6.32 -7.92
C VAL A 11 -2.87 6.09 -6.50
N HIS A 12 -1.95 5.97 -5.53
CA HIS A 12 -2.25 5.93 -4.10
C HIS A 12 -3.36 4.96 -3.70
N SER A 13 -3.39 3.76 -4.30
CA SER A 13 -4.41 2.75 -4.01
C SER A 13 -5.87 3.18 -4.26
N PHE A 14 -6.08 4.23 -5.03
CA PHE A 14 -7.39 4.63 -5.54
C PHE A 14 -7.69 3.93 -6.87
N PHE A 15 -7.88 2.62 -6.80
CA PHE A 15 -8.02 1.77 -8.00
C PHE A 15 -9.20 2.16 -8.88
N THR A 16 -10.37 2.40 -8.30
CA THR A 16 -11.58 2.69 -9.07
C THR A 16 -11.44 3.92 -9.97
N PRO A 17 -11.06 5.12 -9.46
CA PRO A 17 -10.85 6.29 -10.31
C PRO A 17 -9.67 6.12 -11.27
N PHE A 18 -8.60 5.43 -10.85
CA PHE A 18 -7.47 5.13 -11.73
C PHE A 18 -7.89 4.28 -12.93
N LYS A 19 -8.62 3.19 -12.68
CA LYS A 19 -9.12 2.31 -13.75
C LYS A 19 -10.07 3.05 -14.68
N GLN A 20 -10.97 3.85 -14.14
CA GLN A 20 -11.89 4.68 -14.92
C GLN A 20 -11.12 5.65 -15.83
N ALA A 21 -10.11 6.34 -15.33
CA ALA A 21 -9.31 7.27 -16.13
C ALA A 21 -8.56 6.55 -17.26
N LEU A 22 -8.06 5.35 -17.03
CA LEU A 22 -7.43 4.53 -18.08
C LEU A 22 -8.43 4.11 -19.16
N ASP A 23 -9.65 3.72 -18.77
CA ASP A 23 -10.70 3.33 -19.72
C ASP A 23 -11.14 4.53 -20.57
N GLU A 24 -11.34 5.69 -19.96
CA GLU A 24 -11.68 6.94 -20.65
C GLU A 24 -10.56 7.41 -21.60
N ALA A 25 -9.30 7.19 -21.24
CA ALA A 25 -8.16 7.45 -22.12
C ALA A 25 -8.03 6.45 -23.28
N GLY A 26 -8.79 5.36 -23.23
CA GLY A 26 -8.77 4.30 -24.24
C GLY A 26 -7.61 3.32 -24.08
N PHE A 27 -7.10 3.11 -22.85
CA PHE A 27 -6.11 2.07 -22.60
C PHE A 27 -6.76 0.68 -22.75
N ASP A 28 -6.12 -0.17 -23.56
CA ASP A 28 -6.54 -1.55 -23.76
C ASP A 28 -5.37 -2.48 -23.44
N ILE A 29 -5.55 -3.32 -22.44
CA ILE A 29 -4.56 -4.31 -22.00
C ILE A 29 -4.26 -5.34 -23.10
N ASN A 30 -5.19 -5.59 -24.02
CA ASN A 30 -5.01 -6.56 -25.10
C ASN A 30 -4.32 -5.96 -26.34
N ASN A 31 -4.17 -4.63 -26.39
CA ASN A 31 -3.48 -3.97 -27.50
C ASN A 31 -1.97 -3.95 -27.25
N ASP A 32 -1.20 -4.64 -28.10
CA ASP A 32 0.25 -4.77 -27.96
C ASP A 32 1.03 -3.46 -28.18
N GLU A 33 0.39 -2.44 -28.72
CA GLU A 33 0.98 -1.10 -28.87
C GLU A 33 0.80 -0.22 -27.63
N HIS A 34 -0.08 -0.61 -26.68
CA HIS A 34 -0.34 0.15 -25.47
C HIS A 34 0.65 -0.21 -24.37
N ILE A 35 1.28 0.81 -23.79
CA ILE A 35 2.20 0.70 -22.65
C ILE A 35 1.71 1.62 -21.54
N LEU A 36 1.57 1.10 -20.33
CA LEU A 36 1.25 1.86 -19.14
C LEU A 36 2.53 2.21 -18.38
N ILE A 37 2.72 3.50 -18.12
CA ILE A 37 3.78 4.02 -17.25
C ILE A 37 3.12 4.48 -15.95
N ILE A 38 3.59 3.97 -14.81
CA ILE A 38 3.22 4.46 -13.49
C ILE A 38 4.44 5.17 -12.91
N ASP A 39 4.32 6.48 -12.77
CA ASP A 39 5.39 7.39 -12.34
C ASP A 39 5.31 7.62 -10.83
N GLY A 40 5.58 6.55 -10.06
CA GLY A 40 5.67 6.59 -8.61
C GLY A 40 4.34 6.56 -7.86
N ASP A 41 4.44 6.35 -6.55
CA ASP A 41 3.39 6.46 -5.56
C ASP A 41 2.13 5.62 -5.89
N LEU A 42 2.37 4.34 -6.15
CA LEU A 42 1.32 3.40 -6.52
C LEU A 42 0.36 3.11 -5.35
N PHE A 43 0.90 3.06 -4.14
CA PHE A 43 0.18 2.68 -2.92
C PHE A 43 0.03 3.85 -1.95
N ASP A 44 -0.50 3.53 -0.77
CA ASP A 44 -0.81 4.44 0.33
C ASP A 44 -2.10 5.27 0.11
N ARG A 45 -2.63 5.85 1.20
CA ARG A 45 -3.83 6.71 1.28
C ARG A 45 -5.15 6.01 0.95
N GLY A 46 -5.27 5.40 -0.23
CA GLY A 46 -6.50 4.70 -0.64
C GLY A 46 -6.67 3.33 0.02
N ASP A 47 -7.86 2.78 -0.12
CA ASP A 47 -8.26 1.51 0.50
C ASP A 47 -8.32 0.32 -0.48
N GLN A 48 -7.82 0.49 -1.69
CA GLN A 48 -7.87 -0.51 -2.76
C GLN A 48 -6.45 -0.98 -3.18
N THR A 49 -5.58 -1.24 -2.19
CA THR A 49 -4.19 -1.65 -2.44
C THR A 49 -4.10 -2.96 -3.20
N LEU A 50 -4.91 -3.96 -2.84
CA LEU A 50 -4.87 -5.27 -3.50
C LEU A 50 -5.42 -5.24 -4.92
N GLU A 51 -6.47 -4.47 -5.16
CA GLU A 51 -7.03 -4.26 -6.50
C GLU A 51 -6.01 -3.58 -7.41
N THR A 52 -5.36 -2.53 -6.91
CA THR A 52 -4.29 -1.81 -7.62
C THR A 52 -3.13 -2.74 -7.95
N LEU A 53 -2.63 -3.48 -6.95
CA LEU A 53 -1.55 -4.44 -7.09
C LEU A 53 -1.89 -5.52 -8.12
N ASN A 54 -3.06 -6.14 -8.00
CA ASN A 54 -3.48 -7.22 -8.88
C ASN A 54 -3.63 -6.75 -10.33
N PHE A 55 -4.19 -5.57 -10.55
CA PHE A 55 -4.29 -4.99 -11.89
C PHE A 55 -2.92 -4.77 -12.51
N VAL A 56 -2.00 -4.11 -11.79
CA VAL A 56 -0.67 -3.80 -12.32
C VAL A 56 0.14 -5.09 -12.57
N ARG A 57 0.03 -6.07 -11.67
CA ARG A 57 0.67 -7.39 -11.87
C ARG A 57 0.10 -8.17 -13.05
N SER A 58 -1.18 -7.98 -13.37
CA SER A 58 -1.80 -8.65 -14.53
C SER A 58 -1.28 -8.16 -15.87
N LEU A 59 -0.71 -6.95 -15.92
CA LEU A 59 -0.08 -6.43 -17.13
C LEU A 59 1.22 -7.20 -17.44
N PRO A 60 1.43 -7.67 -18.67
CA PRO A 60 2.71 -8.22 -19.11
C PRO A 60 3.85 -7.23 -18.85
N LYS A 61 5.05 -7.74 -18.54
CA LYS A 61 6.20 -6.91 -18.18
C LYS A 61 6.55 -5.89 -19.28
N GLU A 62 6.41 -6.28 -20.52
CA GLU A 62 6.66 -5.46 -21.72
C GLU A 62 5.59 -4.37 -21.96
N LYS A 63 4.47 -4.43 -21.23
CA LYS A 63 3.36 -3.46 -21.33
C LYS A 63 3.29 -2.48 -20.16
N ARG A 64 4.25 -2.55 -19.25
CA ARG A 64 4.29 -1.64 -18.10
C ARG A 64 5.69 -1.13 -17.81
N ILE A 65 5.76 0.10 -17.35
CA ILE A 65 6.97 0.70 -16.78
C ILE A 65 6.56 1.23 -15.40
N LEU A 66 7.25 0.76 -14.35
CA LEU A 66 6.96 1.14 -12.97
C LEU A 66 8.15 1.91 -12.41
N ILE A 67 7.93 3.17 -12.08
CA ILE A 67 8.91 4.04 -11.45
C ILE A 67 8.57 4.10 -9.95
N LYS A 68 9.56 3.99 -9.09
CA LYS A 68 9.37 4.10 -7.64
C LYS A 68 9.32 5.56 -7.23
N GLY A 69 8.23 5.95 -6.55
CA GLY A 69 8.11 7.22 -5.87
C GLY A 69 8.57 7.14 -4.40
N ASN A 70 8.39 8.22 -3.67
CA ASN A 70 8.78 8.26 -2.26
C ASN A 70 7.91 7.34 -1.38
N HIS A 71 6.66 7.07 -1.75
CA HIS A 71 5.78 6.19 -0.97
C HIS A 71 6.22 4.73 -1.02
N GLU A 72 6.83 4.24 -2.09
CA GLU A 72 7.42 2.91 -2.10
C GLU A 72 8.59 2.81 -1.11
N TYR A 73 9.39 3.86 -0.95
CA TYR A 73 10.46 3.92 0.07
C TYR A 73 9.90 4.03 1.50
N LEU A 74 8.81 4.80 1.71
CA LEU A 74 8.12 4.86 3.00
C LEU A 74 7.60 3.47 3.42
N LEU A 75 7.05 2.72 2.48
CA LEU A 75 6.61 1.33 2.73
C LEU A 75 7.78 0.45 3.18
N ARG A 76 8.91 0.50 2.48
CA ARG A 76 10.12 -0.26 2.86
C ARG A 76 10.60 0.13 4.25
N ASP A 77 10.65 1.41 4.55
CA ASP A 77 11.15 1.91 5.82
C ASP A 77 10.22 1.51 6.96
N LEU A 78 8.90 1.57 6.75
CA LEU A 78 7.91 1.14 7.73
C LEU A 78 8.05 -0.35 8.09
N LEU A 79 8.34 -1.21 7.11
CA LEU A 79 8.50 -2.65 7.33
C LEU A 79 9.72 -3.00 8.21
N ASN A 80 10.63 -2.05 8.42
CA ASN A 80 11.79 -2.19 9.29
C ASN A 80 11.59 -1.56 10.68
N LYS A 81 10.47 -0.89 10.94
CA LYS A 81 10.15 -0.33 12.25
C LYS A 81 9.61 -1.40 13.20
N SER A 82 9.87 -1.24 14.49
CA SER A 82 9.29 -2.09 15.54
C SER A 82 7.83 -1.73 15.86
N LEU A 83 7.42 -0.51 15.54
CA LEU A 83 6.07 0.02 15.65
C LEU A 83 5.91 1.16 14.64
N PRO A 84 4.75 1.28 13.94
CA PRO A 84 4.44 2.47 13.17
C PRO A 84 4.36 3.72 14.04
N ASN A 85 4.42 4.89 13.40
CA ASN A 85 4.18 6.18 14.04
C ASN A 85 3.04 6.94 13.35
N SER A 86 2.71 8.14 13.84
CA SER A 86 1.62 8.97 13.29
C SER A 86 1.82 9.34 11.81
N TYR A 87 3.04 9.50 11.34
CA TYR A 87 3.32 9.73 9.92
C TYR A 87 2.96 8.52 9.06
N ASP A 88 3.21 7.31 9.55
CA ASP A 88 2.86 6.08 8.84
C ASP A 88 1.33 5.92 8.72
N ILE A 89 0.58 6.44 9.71
CA ILE A 89 -0.88 6.51 9.65
C ILE A 89 -1.34 7.58 8.66
N SER A 90 -0.84 8.81 8.80
CA SER A 90 -1.27 9.96 8.00
C SER A 90 -0.92 9.82 6.51
N ASN A 91 0.20 9.17 6.20
CA ASN A 91 0.57 8.84 4.83
C ASN A 91 -0.22 7.65 4.26
N GLY A 92 -0.92 6.89 5.09
CA GLY A 92 -1.65 5.69 4.67
C GLY A 92 -0.77 4.44 4.54
N THR A 93 0.53 4.53 4.84
CA THR A 93 1.48 3.41 4.66
C THR A 93 1.17 2.24 5.58
N MET A 94 0.75 2.52 6.84
CA MET A 94 0.30 1.46 7.76
C MET A 94 -0.93 0.73 7.20
N LEU A 95 -1.88 1.45 6.61
CA LEU A 95 -3.05 0.85 5.96
C LEU A 95 -2.64 -0.05 4.79
N THR A 96 -1.70 0.41 3.96
CA THR A 96 -1.16 -0.39 2.85
C THR A 96 -0.62 -1.74 3.35
N VAL A 97 0.20 -1.75 4.41
CA VAL A 97 0.74 -2.99 4.98
C VAL A 97 -0.36 -3.93 5.47
N PHE A 98 -1.38 -3.41 6.14
CA PHE A 98 -2.52 -4.20 6.58
C PHE A 98 -3.35 -4.76 5.42
N GLN A 99 -3.55 -3.99 4.36
CA GLN A 99 -4.24 -4.46 3.15
C GLN A 99 -3.42 -5.54 2.43
N LEU A 100 -2.10 -5.41 2.34
CA LEU A 100 -1.23 -6.46 1.83
C LEU A 100 -1.29 -7.74 2.69
N ALA A 101 -1.58 -7.61 3.98
CA ALA A 101 -1.82 -8.74 4.88
C ALA A 101 -3.24 -9.33 4.76
N GLY A 102 -4.13 -8.74 3.95
CA GLY A 102 -5.48 -9.21 3.68
C GLY A 102 -6.59 -8.41 4.39
N LEU A 103 -6.29 -7.23 4.96
CA LEU A 103 -7.31 -6.36 5.54
C LEU A 103 -8.31 -5.89 4.47
N ASN A 104 -9.58 -6.04 4.78
CA ASN A 104 -10.68 -5.39 4.07
C ASN A 104 -11.47 -4.53 5.07
N LEU A 105 -11.43 -3.22 4.91
CA LEU A 105 -12.08 -2.27 5.82
C LEU A 105 -13.62 -2.39 5.85
N GLN A 106 -14.21 -2.95 4.79
CA GLN A 106 -15.66 -3.15 4.68
C GLN A 106 -16.17 -4.38 5.43
N LYS A 107 -15.26 -5.21 5.96
CA LYS A 107 -15.59 -6.43 6.68
C LYS A 107 -15.02 -6.42 8.08
N GLU A 108 -15.84 -6.84 9.05
CA GLU A 108 -15.32 -7.11 10.39
C GLU A 108 -14.39 -8.33 10.36
N SER A 109 -13.22 -8.18 10.98
CA SER A 109 -12.20 -9.22 11.01
C SER A 109 -11.20 -8.98 12.14
N PRO A 110 -10.45 -9.99 12.58
CA PRO A 110 -9.34 -9.79 13.52
C PRO A 110 -8.29 -8.78 13.02
N LEU A 111 -8.02 -8.75 11.71
CA LEU A 111 -7.11 -7.78 11.11
C LEU A 111 -7.61 -6.34 11.23
N LYS A 112 -8.92 -6.12 11.10
CA LYS A 112 -9.51 -4.80 11.28
C LYS A 112 -9.40 -4.35 12.74
N MET A 113 -9.67 -5.25 13.68
CA MET A 113 -9.48 -4.97 15.10
C MET A 113 -8.03 -4.64 15.44
N ASP A 114 -7.08 -5.40 14.92
CA ASP A 114 -5.64 -5.16 15.10
C ASP A 114 -5.22 -3.79 14.51
N TYR A 115 -5.74 -3.44 13.33
CA TYR A 115 -5.49 -2.15 12.68
C TYR A 115 -6.01 -0.97 13.51
N GLU A 116 -7.27 -1.04 13.95
CA GLU A 116 -7.92 0.00 14.75
C GLU A 116 -7.23 0.16 16.12
N TYR A 117 -6.88 -0.94 16.78
CA TYR A 117 -6.15 -0.93 18.04
C TYR A 117 -4.78 -0.26 17.91
N LEU A 118 -3.99 -0.64 16.90
CA LEU A 118 -2.69 -0.01 16.65
C LEU A 118 -2.82 1.48 16.35
N LYS A 119 -3.79 1.86 15.53
CA LYS A 119 -4.05 3.25 15.22
C LYS A 119 -4.38 4.06 16.48
N GLU A 120 -5.23 3.54 17.33
CA GLU A 120 -5.63 4.18 18.60
C GLU A 120 -4.44 4.35 19.55
N ILE A 121 -3.60 3.32 19.70
CA ILE A 121 -2.38 3.40 20.53
C ILE A 121 -1.43 4.49 20.00
N ILE A 122 -1.16 4.50 18.70
CA ILE A 122 -0.21 5.43 18.09
C ILE A 122 -0.72 6.86 18.20
N ASP A 123 -2.00 7.10 17.87
CA ASP A 123 -2.63 8.41 18.00
C ASP A 123 -2.61 8.92 19.45
N SER A 124 -2.79 8.00 20.41
CA SER A 124 -2.77 8.33 21.85
C SER A 124 -1.36 8.61 22.38
N MET A 125 -0.33 7.98 21.84
CA MET A 125 1.07 8.25 22.22
C MET A 125 1.51 9.67 21.84
N ASP A 126 0.98 10.22 20.75
CA ASP A 126 1.27 11.57 20.31
C ASP A 126 0.48 12.64 21.10
N ASN A 127 -0.52 12.22 21.87
CA ASN A 127 -1.35 13.09 22.69
C ASN A 127 -0.92 13.06 24.16
N TYR A 128 0.07 13.89 24.51
CA TYR A 128 0.72 13.90 25.82
C TYR A 128 -0.24 14.09 27.01
N TYR A 129 -1.37 14.79 26.84
CA TYR A 129 -2.30 15.12 27.92
C TYR A 129 -3.39 14.06 28.18
N PHE A 130 -3.63 13.16 27.22
CA PHE A 130 -4.73 12.19 27.28
C PHE A 130 -4.28 10.74 27.04
N SER A 131 -2.97 10.49 27.13
CA SER A 131 -2.46 9.14 26.87
C SER A 131 -2.85 8.19 28.01
N TRP A 132 -3.73 7.24 27.68
CA TRP A 132 -4.04 6.09 28.51
C TRP A 132 -3.09 4.90 28.23
N VAL A 133 -2.22 5.04 27.25
CA VAL A 133 -1.36 3.96 26.76
C VAL A 133 -0.28 3.62 27.78
N THR A 134 -0.24 2.36 28.17
CA THR A 134 0.76 1.80 29.08
C THR A 134 1.94 1.17 28.32
N LYS A 135 3.02 0.84 29.06
CA LYS A 135 4.13 0.05 28.50
C LYS A 135 3.66 -1.33 27.97
N ASN A 136 2.65 -1.92 28.61
CA ASN A 136 2.08 -3.20 28.16
C ASN A 136 1.31 -3.06 26.85
N ASP A 137 0.58 -1.96 26.66
CA ASP A 137 -0.12 -1.68 25.40
C ASP A 137 0.89 -1.49 24.25
N ILE A 138 1.98 -0.76 24.49
CA ILE A 138 3.04 -0.59 23.51
C ILE A 138 3.69 -1.93 23.16
N ALA A 139 4.00 -2.76 24.15
CA ALA A 139 4.58 -4.08 23.92
C ALA A 139 3.63 -5.00 23.13
N TYR A 140 2.34 -4.96 23.43
CA TYR A 140 1.32 -5.70 22.68
C TYR A 140 1.16 -5.17 21.25
N GLY A 141 1.16 -3.85 21.06
CA GLY A 141 1.16 -3.22 19.75
C GLY A 141 2.34 -3.65 18.88
N LYS A 142 3.56 -3.67 19.45
CA LYS A 142 4.75 -4.18 18.75
C LYS A 142 4.62 -5.65 18.35
N LYS A 143 4.00 -6.47 19.20
CA LYS A 143 3.75 -7.89 18.90
C LYS A 143 2.76 -8.06 17.74
N ILE A 144 1.67 -7.28 17.74
CA ILE A 144 0.70 -7.25 16.63
C ILE A 144 1.42 -6.84 15.34
N TRP A 145 2.14 -5.72 15.37
CA TRP A 145 2.84 -5.20 14.21
C TRP A 145 3.82 -6.20 13.62
N LYS A 146 4.65 -6.82 14.46
CA LYS A 146 5.59 -7.86 14.04
C LYS A 146 4.89 -9.03 13.32
N LYS A 147 3.73 -9.47 13.85
CA LYS A 147 2.92 -10.53 13.24
C LYS A 147 2.45 -10.12 11.83
N ILE A 148 1.96 -8.88 11.67
CA ILE A 148 1.48 -8.36 10.39
C ILE A 148 2.62 -8.25 9.38
N VAL A 149 3.73 -7.64 9.77
CA VAL A 149 4.94 -7.51 8.91
C VAL A 149 5.45 -8.88 8.48
N ASN A 150 5.53 -9.85 9.39
CA ASN A 150 5.97 -11.21 9.06
C ASN A 150 5.02 -11.90 8.07
N LYS A 151 3.71 -11.66 8.18
CA LYS A 151 2.73 -12.20 7.23
C LYS A 151 2.97 -11.64 5.82
N VAL A 152 3.20 -10.34 5.70
CA VAL A 152 3.47 -9.69 4.40
C VAL A 152 4.82 -10.14 3.83
N LYS A 153 5.87 -10.24 4.67
CA LYS A 153 7.22 -10.68 4.24
C LYS A 153 7.28 -12.13 3.76
N LYS A 154 6.32 -12.98 4.14
CA LYS A 154 6.23 -14.36 3.63
C LYS A 154 5.64 -14.47 2.22
N THR A 155 5.09 -13.39 1.69
CA THR A 155 4.56 -13.33 0.34
C THR A 155 5.64 -12.85 -0.65
N ASP A 156 5.42 -13.06 -1.94
CA ASP A 156 6.29 -12.53 -2.99
C ASP A 156 6.02 -11.04 -3.31
N ILE A 157 5.00 -10.46 -2.67
CA ILE A 157 4.50 -9.12 -2.95
C ILE A 157 5.58 -8.06 -2.80
N LEU A 158 6.35 -8.14 -1.70
CA LEU A 158 7.41 -7.14 -1.44
C LEU A 158 8.53 -7.23 -2.47
N ASN A 159 8.99 -8.43 -2.81
CA ASN A 159 9.97 -8.62 -3.85
C ASN A 159 9.46 -8.04 -5.17
N TRP A 160 8.21 -8.32 -5.51
CA TRP A 160 7.61 -7.78 -6.71
C TRP A 160 7.57 -6.24 -6.71
N ILE A 161 7.16 -5.59 -5.58
CA ILE A 161 7.11 -4.12 -5.45
C ILE A 161 8.51 -3.51 -5.64
N PHE A 162 9.54 -4.09 -5.02
CA PHE A 162 10.89 -3.52 -5.02
C PHE A 162 11.74 -3.93 -6.24
N ASP A 163 11.51 -5.10 -6.81
CA ASP A 163 12.28 -5.62 -7.95
C ASP A 163 11.64 -5.28 -9.31
N SER A 164 10.35 -4.91 -9.34
CA SER A 164 9.62 -4.63 -10.59
C SER A 164 9.71 -3.17 -11.04
N GLY A 165 10.20 -2.26 -10.20
CA GLY A 165 10.37 -0.85 -10.53
C GLY A 165 11.81 -0.55 -10.93
N GLU A 166 11.99 0.24 -11.99
CA GLU A 166 13.26 0.80 -12.42
C GLU A 166 13.54 2.16 -11.78
#